data_22127291986d633c2820df96926e7a2e
#
_entry.id   22127291986d633c2820df96926e7a2e
#
_cell.length_a   1.000
_cell.length_b   1.000
_cell.length_c   1.000
_cell.angle_alpha   90.00
_cell.angle_beta   90.00
_cell.angle_gamma   90.00
#
_symmetry.space_group_name_H-M   'P 1'
#
loop_
_entity.id
_entity.type
_entity.pdbx_description
1 polymer ?
#
loop_
_entity_poly.entity_id
_entity_poly.type
_entity_poly.pdbx_seq_one_letter_code
_entity_poly.pdbx_strand_id
1 'polypeptide(L)'
;MKQTSNQNIRSNYYGLIFVLSVIGAILFVFTEFGGYSTPPYYYYSVSLESSFNNPDLIAYAPLFILATCLFLFNVFLSLKELNIIKTSFPSNSTKLGFFSSIGILAISAIGGIAFEAILSESNARDWWLSSGFYAGIIGGILLPLLYYLIMKNENN
;
A
#
# COMPACT_ATOMS: atom_id res chain seq x y z
N MET A 1 29.94 15.46 15.50
CA MET A 1 29.01 16.19 14.61
C MET A 1 28.38 15.32 13.48
N LYS A 2 29.08 14.37 12.84
CA LYS A 2 28.48 13.48 11.79
C LYS A 2 27.34 12.58 12.32
N GLN A 3 27.42 12.09 13.54
CA GLN A 3 26.45 11.12 14.10
C GLN A 3 25.07 11.71 14.33
N THR A 4 24.98 12.96 14.81
CA THR A 4 23.70 13.68 15.01
C THR A 4 23.00 14.04 13.69
N SER A 5 23.75 14.32 12.63
CA SER A 5 23.19 14.62 11.30
C SER A 5 22.54 13.37 10.69
N ASN A 6 23.20 12.21 10.75
CA ASN A 6 22.66 10.97 10.20
C ASN A 6 21.38 10.48 10.95
N GLN A 7 21.33 10.71 12.27
CA GLN A 7 20.17 10.34 13.08
C GLN A 7 18.94 11.20 12.73
N ASN A 8 19.11 12.48 12.47
CA ASN A 8 18.04 13.38 12.04
C ASN A 8 17.50 13.02 10.64
N ILE A 9 18.40 12.67 9.72
CA ILE A 9 18.01 12.27 8.36
C ILE A 9 17.19 10.96 8.41
N ARG A 10 17.64 9.97 9.18
CA ARG A 10 16.92 8.71 9.36
C ARG A 10 15.52 8.94 9.95
N SER A 11 15.40 9.76 10.99
CA SER A 11 14.11 10.11 11.60
C SER A 11 13.15 10.76 10.61
N ASN A 12 13.65 11.66 9.75
CA ASN A 12 12.82 12.31 8.72
C ASN A 12 12.28 11.29 7.71
N TYR A 13 13.10 10.33 7.25
CA TYR A 13 12.63 9.28 6.35
C TYR A 13 11.56 8.40 6.99
N TYR A 14 11.73 7.99 8.25
CA TYR A 14 10.70 7.22 8.95
C TYR A 14 9.43 8.03 9.21
N GLY A 15 9.52 9.33 9.42
CA GLY A 15 8.37 10.23 9.47
C GLY A 15 7.59 10.24 8.15
N LEU A 16 8.28 10.31 7.01
CA LEU A 16 7.66 10.24 5.69
C LEU A 16 7.04 8.87 5.41
N ILE A 17 7.74 7.77 5.76
CA ILE A 17 7.21 6.40 5.65
C ILE A 17 5.92 6.27 6.46
N PHE A 18 5.90 6.78 7.70
CA PHE A 18 4.72 6.78 8.55
C PHE A 18 3.53 7.46 7.86
N VAL A 19 3.70 8.69 7.39
CA VAL A 19 2.63 9.47 6.76
C VAL A 19 2.12 8.78 5.50
N LEU A 20 3.02 8.35 4.60
CA LEU A 20 2.64 7.66 3.37
C LEU A 20 1.91 6.35 3.64
N SER A 21 2.35 5.60 4.66
CA SER A 21 1.73 4.32 5.00
C SER A 21 0.34 4.50 5.64
N VAL A 22 0.14 5.53 6.46
CA VAL A 22 -1.19 5.86 7.01
C VAL A 22 -2.14 6.27 5.90
N ILE A 23 -1.71 7.17 5.00
CA ILE A 23 -2.53 7.59 3.85
C ILE A 23 -2.86 6.39 2.97
N GLY A 24 -1.87 5.56 2.65
CA GLY A 24 -2.05 4.36 1.84
C GLY A 24 -3.07 3.39 2.46
N ALA A 25 -2.97 3.11 3.75
CA ALA A 25 -3.92 2.25 4.46
C ALA A 25 -5.35 2.81 4.41
N ILE A 26 -5.52 4.11 4.65
CA ILE A 26 -6.82 4.79 4.60
C ILE A 26 -7.42 4.69 3.19
N LEU A 27 -6.64 5.01 2.17
CA LEU A 27 -7.13 4.96 0.79
C LEU A 27 -7.50 3.54 0.37
N PHE A 28 -6.73 2.53 0.77
CA PHE A 28 -7.05 1.12 0.46
C PHE A 28 -8.33 0.63 1.13
N VAL A 29 -8.65 1.09 2.33
CA VAL A 29 -9.84 0.67 3.09
C VAL A 29 -11.08 1.41 2.65
N PHE A 30 -10.98 2.74 2.48
CA PHE A 30 -12.14 3.61 2.38
C PHE A 30 -12.43 4.11 0.96
N THR A 31 -11.58 3.79 -0.01
CA THR A 31 -11.82 4.22 -1.39
C THR A 31 -11.91 3.05 -2.35
N GLU A 32 -12.43 3.34 -3.53
CA GLU A 32 -12.48 2.37 -4.61
C GLU A 32 -11.08 2.09 -5.17
N PHE A 33 -10.84 0.85 -5.54
CA PHE A 33 -9.68 0.44 -6.33
C PHE A 33 -9.86 0.79 -7.80
N GLY A 34 -11.07 0.59 -8.30
CA GLY A 34 -11.52 0.94 -9.63
C GLY A 34 -12.99 0.72 -9.78
N GLY A 35 -13.53 1.05 -10.96
CA GLY A 35 -14.92 0.82 -11.27
C GLY A 35 -15.13 0.68 -12.77
N TYR A 36 -16.31 0.19 -13.14
CA TYR A 36 -16.71 0.01 -14.53
C TYR A 36 -18.22 0.16 -14.70
N SER A 37 -18.65 0.45 -15.92
CA SER A 37 -20.06 0.48 -16.28
C SER A 37 -20.39 -0.57 -17.33
N THR A 38 -21.60 -1.13 -17.25
CA THR A 38 -22.13 -2.07 -18.25
C THR A 38 -23.44 -1.52 -18.82
N PRO A 39 -23.80 -1.83 -20.10
CA PRO A 39 -25.13 -1.52 -20.63
C PRO A 39 -26.24 -2.23 -19.82
N PRO A 40 -27.42 -1.57 -19.55
CA PRO A 40 -27.85 -0.27 -19.98
C PRO A 40 -27.50 0.91 -19.05
N TYR A 41 -26.46 0.90 -18.23
CA TYR A 41 -25.96 1.95 -17.32
C TYR A 41 -25.87 1.48 -15.85
N TYR A 42 -25.45 0.25 -15.61
CA TYR A 42 -25.11 -0.19 -14.27
C TYR A 42 -23.66 0.18 -13.95
N TYR A 43 -23.45 0.80 -12.79
CA TYR A 43 -22.12 1.14 -12.27
C TYR A 43 -21.72 0.15 -11.19
N TYR A 44 -20.51 -0.36 -11.32
CA TYR A 44 -19.91 -1.27 -10.35
C TYR A 44 -18.61 -0.67 -9.84
N SER A 45 -18.43 -0.68 -8.52
CA SER A 45 -17.18 -0.31 -7.89
C SER A 45 -16.50 -1.54 -7.29
N VAL A 46 -15.18 -1.57 -7.37
CA VAL A 46 -14.34 -2.59 -6.74
C VAL A 46 -13.64 -1.92 -5.55
N SER A 47 -14.07 -2.25 -4.35
CA SER A 47 -13.57 -1.74 -3.07
C SER A 47 -13.53 -2.88 -2.06
N LEU A 48 -12.96 -2.64 -0.89
CA LEU A 48 -13.03 -3.62 0.20
C LEU A 48 -14.48 -3.93 0.58
N GLU A 49 -15.32 -2.90 0.69
CA GLU A 49 -16.74 -3.06 1.03
C GLU A 49 -17.51 -3.84 -0.04
N SER A 50 -17.37 -3.48 -1.32
CA SER A 50 -18.05 -4.17 -2.41
C SER A 50 -17.59 -5.62 -2.54
N SER A 51 -16.33 -5.91 -2.21
CA SER A 51 -15.78 -7.29 -2.23
C SER A 51 -16.43 -8.21 -1.20
N PHE A 52 -16.95 -7.69 -0.10
CA PHE A 52 -17.72 -8.49 0.86
C PHE A 52 -19.21 -8.60 0.52
N ASN A 53 -19.75 -7.62 -0.17
CA ASN A 53 -21.19 -7.54 -0.48
C ASN A 53 -21.55 -8.20 -1.81
N ASN A 54 -20.58 -8.43 -2.69
CA ASN A 54 -20.79 -9.04 -4.00
C ASN A 54 -19.99 -10.36 -4.12
N PRO A 55 -20.65 -11.52 -4.28
CA PRO A 55 -19.99 -12.83 -4.43
C PRO A 55 -18.96 -12.87 -5.57
N ASP A 56 -19.20 -12.15 -6.67
CA ASP A 56 -18.30 -12.11 -7.83
C ASP A 56 -17.00 -11.37 -7.54
N LEU A 57 -17.00 -10.49 -6.52
CA LEU A 57 -15.86 -9.70 -6.12
C LEU A 57 -15.16 -10.23 -4.86
N ILE A 58 -15.66 -11.28 -4.22
CA ILE A 58 -15.15 -11.78 -2.93
C ILE A 58 -13.66 -12.20 -3.01
N ALA A 59 -13.20 -12.62 -4.19
CA ALA A 59 -11.82 -12.97 -4.42
C ALA A 59 -10.84 -11.79 -4.25
N TYR A 60 -11.33 -10.54 -4.30
CA TYR A 60 -10.53 -9.33 -4.09
C TYR A 60 -10.34 -8.98 -2.62
N ALA A 61 -11.25 -9.39 -1.74
CA ALA A 61 -11.17 -9.07 -0.32
C ALA A 61 -9.81 -9.43 0.31
N PRO A 62 -9.22 -10.62 0.06
CA PRO A 62 -7.90 -10.96 0.58
C PRO A 62 -6.80 -10.01 0.10
N LEU A 63 -6.85 -9.51 -1.15
CA LEU A 63 -5.86 -8.57 -1.68
C LEU A 63 -5.94 -7.23 -0.97
N PHE A 64 -7.14 -6.69 -0.73
CA PHE A 64 -7.35 -5.46 0.03
C PHE A 64 -6.87 -5.60 1.47
N ILE A 65 -7.24 -6.68 2.14
CA ILE A 65 -6.83 -6.94 3.53
C ILE A 65 -5.31 -7.04 3.62
N LEU A 66 -4.68 -7.81 2.73
CA LEU A 66 -3.23 -8.02 2.76
C LEU A 66 -2.47 -6.72 2.48
N ALA A 67 -2.88 -5.94 1.48
CA ALA A 67 -2.27 -4.64 1.20
C ALA A 67 -2.40 -3.69 2.39
N THR A 68 -3.60 -3.61 3.00
CA THR A 68 -3.83 -2.79 4.19
C THR A 68 -2.95 -3.24 5.36
N CYS A 69 -2.84 -4.55 5.61
CA CYS A 69 -1.95 -5.09 6.65
C CYS A 69 -0.49 -4.72 6.41
N LEU A 70 -0.02 -4.74 5.16
CA LEU A 70 1.35 -4.33 4.82
C LEU A 70 1.57 -2.83 5.02
N PHE A 71 0.61 -1.97 4.70
CA PHE A 71 0.68 -0.55 5.03
C PHE A 71 0.74 -0.33 6.55
N LEU A 72 -0.15 -0.97 7.31
CA LEU A 72 -0.16 -0.88 8.79
C LEU A 72 1.12 -1.43 9.41
N PHE A 73 1.71 -2.46 8.81
CA PHE A 73 3.01 -2.97 9.22
C PHE A 73 4.13 -1.93 9.04
N ASN A 74 4.13 -1.18 7.92
CA ASN A 74 5.06 -0.07 7.72
C ASN A 74 4.81 1.08 8.71
N VAL A 75 3.55 1.37 9.08
CA VAL A 75 3.21 2.30 10.17
C VAL A 75 3.86 1.84 11.47
N PHE A 76 3.68 0.57 11.84
CA PHE A 76 4.26 -0.01 13.06
C PHE A 76 5.79 0.09 13.08
N LEU A 77 6.46 -0.28 11.99
CA LEU A 77 7.92 -0.19 11.88
C LEU A 77 8.40 1.26 12.02
N SER A 78 7.69 2.21 11.43
CA SER A 78 8.02 3.64 11.51
C SER A 78 7.88 4.17 12.94
N LEU A 79 6.79 3.84 13.65
CA LEU A 79 6.58 4.24 15.04
C LEU A 79 7.67 3.68 15.98
N LYS A 80 8.12 2.45 15.72
CA LYS A 80 9.24 1.85 16.45
C LYS A 80 10.54 2.63 16.22
N GLU A 81 10.90 2.88 14.97
CA GLU A 81 12.15 3.54 14.61
C GLU A 81 12.17 5.03 15.01
N LEU A 82 10.98 5.66 15.14
CA LEU A 82 10.81 6.98 15.72
C LEU A 82 10.83 6.98 17.26
N ASN A 83 11.02 5.81 17.91
CA ASN A 83 10.98 5.63 19.35
C ASN A 83 9.65 6.03 20.02
N ILE A 84 8.55 6.05 19.29
CA ILE A 84 7.21 6.31 19.80
C ILE A 84 6.68 5.08 20.55
N ILE A 85 6.95 3.87 20.00
CA ILE A 85 6.65 2.60 20.64
C ILE A 85 7.93 1.85 21.00
N LYS A 86 7.97 1.30 22.22
CA LYS A 86 9.08 0.46 22.68
C LYS A 86 8.71 -1.00 22.46
N THR A 87 9.43 -1.69 21.61
CA THR A 87 9.20 -3.11 21.33
C THR A 87 10.54 -3.83 21.11
N SER A 88 10.58 -5.09 21.49
CA SER A 88 11.70 -6.00 21.26
C SER A 88 11.73 -6.61 19.84
N PHE A 89 10.91 -6.09 18.92
CA PHE A 89 10.84 -6.57 17.54
C PHE A 89 12.23 -6.54 16.88
N PRO A 90 12.53 -7.46 15.94
CA PRO A 90 13.89 -7.68 15.43
C PRO A 90 14.57 -6.43 14.87
N SER A 91 15.91 -6.43 14.93
CA SER A 91 16.79 -5.33 14.54
C SER A 91 16.72 -4.96 13.04
N ASN A 92 16.12 -5.81 12.20
CA ASN A 92 16.09 -5.64 10.75
C ASN A 92 14.85 -4.89 10.22
N SER A 93 14.31 -3.93 10.97
CA SER A 93 13.11 -3.17 10.61
C SER A 93 13.17 -2.55 9.21
N THR A 94 14.31 -1.99 8.83
CA THR A 94 14.51 -1.35 7.51
C THR A 94 14.34 -2.36 6.37
N LYS A 95 14.94 -3.55 6.48
CA LYS A 95 14.81 -4.60 5.45
C LYS A 95 13.39 -5.15 5.39
N LEU A 96 12.76 -5.38 6.54
CA LEU A 96 11.38 -5.85 6.59
C LEU A 96 10.42 -4.84 5.98
N GLY A 97 10.61 -3.56 6.27
CA GLY A 97 9.84 -2.47 5.65
C GLY A 97 10.05 -2.40 4.15
N PHE A 98 11.27 -2.57 3.66
CA PHE A 98 11.58 -2.63 2.23
C PHE A 98 10.80 -3.76 1.53
N PHE A 99 10.86 -4.99 2.04
CA PHE A 99 10.17 -6.12 1.44
C PHE A 99 8.66 -6.04 1.56
N SER A 100 8.12 -5.55 2.69
CA SER A 100 6.67 -5.35 2.84
C SER A 100 6.14 -4.31 1.84
N SER A 101 6.93 -3.28 1.55
CA SER A 101 6.57 -2.25 0.58
C SER A 101 6.59 -2.76 -0.87
N ILE A 102 7.53 -3.63 -1.22
CA ILE A 102 7.51 -4.37 -2.50
C ILE A 102 6.26 -5.26 -2.58
N GLY A 103 5.86 -5.87 -1.46
CA GLY A 103 4.61 -6.63 -1.36
C GLY A 103 3.38 -5.80 -1.71
N ILE A 104 3.30 -4.54 -1.23
CA ILE A 104 2.21 -3.61 -1.59
C ILE A 104 2.16 -3.39 -3.10
N LEU A 105 3.31 -3.13 -3.73
CA LEU A 105 3.39 -2.95 -5.18
C LEU A 105 2.92 -4.18 -5.94
N ALA A 106 3.39 -5.36 -5.54
CA ALA A 106 3.03 -6.63 -6.17
C ALA A 106 1.53 -6.90 -6.07
N ILE A 107 0.94 -6.71 -4.88
CA ILE A 107 -0.50 -6.90 -4.66
C ILE A 107 -1.31 -5.92 -5.50
N SER A 108 -0.90 -4.66 -5.58
CA SER A 108 -1.59 -3.64 -6.37
C SER A 108 -1.52 -3.95 -7.87
N ALA A 109 -0.37 -4.42 -8.37
CA ALA A 109 -0.21 -4.85 -9.74
C ALA A 109 -1.08 -6.09 -10.07
N ILE A 110 -1.08 -7.11 -9.20
CA ILE A 110 -1.95 -8.29 -9.32
C ILE A 110 -3.42 -7.87 -9.31
N GLY A 111 -3.80 -6.97 -8.40
CA GLY A 111 -5.16 -6.43 -8.34
C GLY A 111 -5.56 -5.71 -9.64
N GLY A 112 -4.65 -4.95 -10.26
CA GLY A 112 -4.87 -4.31 -11.55
C GLY A 112 -5.08 -5.32 -12.68
N ILE A 113 -4.25 -6.36 -12.75
CA ILE A 113 -4.40 -7.43 -13.74
C ILE A 113 -5.73 -8.19 -13.55
N ALA A 114 -6.07 -8.51 -12.31
CA ALA A 114 -7.32 -9.17 -11.99
C ALA A 114 -8.53 -8.28 -12.34
N PHE A 115 -8.43 -6.97 -12.15
CA PHE A 115 -9.45 -6.00 -12.55
C PHE A 115 -9.65 -6.01 -14.07
N GLU A 116 -8.58 -6.05 -14.86
CA GLU A 116 -8.65 -6.17 -16.32
C GLU A 116 -9.38 -7.45 -16.75
N ALA A 117 -9.17 -8.56 -16.05
CA ALA A 117 -9.89 -9.82 -16.32
C ALA A 117 -11.41 -9.65 -16.11
N ILE A 118 -11.86 -8.98 -15.04
CA ILE A 118 -13.29 -8.68 -14.84
C ILE A 118 -13.82 -7.83 -15.99
N LEU A 119 -13.09 -6.82 -16.43
CA LEU A 119 -13.53 -5.94 -17.51
C LEU A 119 -13.77 -6.74 -18.80
N SER A 120 -12.91 -7.72 -19.10
CA SER A 120 -13.02 -8.55 -20.29
C SER A 120 -14.26 -9.48 -20.26
N GLU A 121 -14.66 -9.94 -19.07
CA GLU A 121 -15.82 -10.83 -18.88
C GLU A 121 -17.15 -10.07 -18.80
N SER A 122 -17.12 -8.84 -18.27
CA SER A 122 -18.33 -8.07 -17.95
C SER A 122 -18.93 -7.27 -19.10
N ASN A 123 -18.33 -7.30 -20.31
CA ASN A 123 -18.67 -6.40 -21.42
C ASN A 123 -18.69 -4.91 -20.99
N ALA A 124 -17.72 -4.53 -20.17
CA ALA A 124 -17.59 -3.17 -19.66
C ALA A 124 -17.46 -2.17 -20.81
N ARG A 125 -18.29 -1.11 -20.79
CA ARG A 125 -18.23 -0.03 -21.77
C ARG A 125 -17.23 1.04 -21.39
N ASP A 126 -17.26 1.44 -20.12
CA ASP A 126 -16.35 2.42 -19.55
C ASP A 126 -15.78 1.85 -18.26
N TRP A 127 -14.53 2.16 -17.99
CA TRP A 127 -13.87 1.74 -16.76
C TRP A 127 -12.85 2.80 -16.31
N TRP A 128 -12.51 2.78 -15.04
CA TRP A 128 -11.54 3.69 -14.44
C TRP A 128 -10.79 3.02 -13.29
N LEU A 129 -9.55 3.43 -13.09
CA LEU A 129 -8.79 3.13 -11.88
C LEU A 129 -8.96 4.28 -10.90
N SER A 130 -9.05 3.98 -9.61
CA SER A 130 -9.36 4.95 -8.57
C SER A 130 -8.24 5.11 -7.56
N SER A 131 -8.45 5.94 -6.54
CA SER A 131 -7.45 6.31 -5.55
C SER A 131 -6.87 5.12 -4.78
N GLY A 132 -7.61 4.06 -4.55
CA GLY A 132 -7.09 2.83 -3.93
C GLY A 132 -6.00 2.18 -4.76
N PHE A 133 -6.20 2.04 -6.09
CA PHE A 133 -5.17 1.52 -6.99
C PHE A 133 -3.92 2.39 -6.98
N TYR A 134 -4.09 3.71 -7.19
CA TYR A 134 -2.95 4.62 -7.23
C TYR A 134 -2.21 4.69 -5.90
N ALA A 135 -2.90 4.61 -4.76
CA ALA A 135 -2.27 4.53 -3.44
C ALA A 135 -1.35 3.32 -3.32
N GLY A 136 -1.78 2.16 -3.84
CA GLY A 136 -0.96 0.95 -3.85
C GLY A 136 0.25 1.05 -4.76
N ILE A 137 0.11 1.57 -5.96
CA ILE A 137 1.23 1.74 -6.91
C ILE A 137 2.21 2.79 -6.40
N ILE A 138 1.73 3.99 -6.04
CA ILE A 138 2.59 5.09 -5.58
C ILE A 138 3.26 4.72 -4.25
N GLY A 139 2.49 4.20 -3.29
CA GLY A 139 3.04 3.74 -2.00
C GLY A 139 4.04 2.61 -2.19
N GLY A 140 3.72 1.63 -3.06
CA GLY A 140 4.59 0.50 -3.40
C GLY A 140 5.88 0.89 -4.12
N ILE A 141 5.98 2.10 -4.70
CA ILE A 141 7.21 2.64 -5.29
C ILE A 141 7.95 3.53 -4.29
N LEU A 142 7.26 4.47 -3.64
CA LEU A 142 7.90 5.47 -2.78
C LEU A 142 8.44 4.87 -1.48
N LEU A 143 7.68 3.96 -0.85
CA LEU A 143 8.10 3.35 0.40
C LEU A 143 9.41 2.55 0.28
N PRO A 144 9.59 1.61 -0.68
CA PRO A 144 10.85 0.91 -0.82
C PRO A 144 12.00 1.85 -1.22
N LEU A 145 11.73 2.92 -1.98
CA LEU A 145 12.75 3.94 -2.27
C LEU A 145 13.25 4.61 -0.99
N LEU A 146 12.34 5.01 -0.08
CA LEU A 146 12.72 5.60 1.20
C LEU A 146 13.51 4.62 2.07
N TYR A 147 13.09 3.35 2.16
CA TYR A 147 13.85 2.32 2.88
C TYR A 147 15.23 2.08 2.26
N TYR A 148 15.33 2.07 0.94
CA TYR A 148 16.62 1.97 0.24
C TYR A 148 17.55 3.13 0.59
N LEU A 149 17.05 4.37 0.63
CA LEU A 149 17.83 5.54 1.03
C LEU A 149 18.33 5.44 2.48
N ILE A 150 17.52 4.91 3.39
CA ILE A 150 17.94 4.64 4.77
C ILE A 150 19.09 3.63 4.78
N MET A 151 18.94 2.47 4.10
CA MET A 151 19.97 1.44 4.02
C MET A 151 21.28 1.95 3.42
N LYS A 152 21.18 2.79 2.39
CA LYS A 152 22.38 3.41 1.76
C LYS A 152 23.10 4.34 2.72
N ASN A 153 22.36 5.13 3.51
CA ASN A 153 22.97 6.05 4.49
C ASN A 153 23.54 5.33 5.72
N GLU A 154 23.09 4.12 6.04
CA GLU A 154 23.66 3.29 7.12
C GLU A 154 25.02 2.67 6.73
N ASN A 155 25.27 2.50 5.43
CA ASN A 155 26.49 1.88 4.92
C ASN A 155 27.61 2.90 4.56
N ASN A 156 27.35 4.21 4.66
CA ASN A 156 28.30 5.30 4.44
C ASN A 156 28.68 6.00 5.78
#